data_eaa682d2165a966c8ea0dde7913ca550
#
_entry.id   eaa682d2165a966c8ea0dde7913ca550
#
_cell.length_a   1.000
_cell.length_b   1.000
_cell.length_c   1.000
_cell.angle_alpha   90.00
_cell.angle_beta   90.00
_cell.angle_gamma   90.00
#
_symmetry.space_group_name_H-M   'P 1'
#
loop_
_entity.id
_entity.type
_entity.pdbx_description
1 polymer ?
#
loop_
_entity_poly.entity_id
_entity_poly.type
_entity_poly.pdbx_seq_one_letter_code
_entity_poly.pdbx_strand_id
1 'polypeptide(L)'
;MRKRGSSAPGGSPATATAVTLRRIKLLRKLDVPLAEIRQMLEGECTLAEGMTRQLERLYTRRTDLDEAVNFCTLLQREPVSLNELDVEQTLARLTAKEEQGVSFVNIEQTDRKAERVRGALVGAGLFTALMLFIMGIMVWAACVDPEEAPPLPLLV
;
A
#
# COMPACT_ATOMS: atom_id res chain seq x y z
N MET A 1 -15.40 16.98 -50.36
CA MET A 1 -15.05 15.91 -49.40
C MET A 1 -13.55 15.95 -49.12
N ARG A 2 -13.11 16.53 -48.00
CA ARG A 2 -11.69 16.71 -47.64
C ARG A 2 -11.40 15.78 -46.47
N LYS A 3 -10.71 14.66 -46.73
CA LYS A 3 -10.16 13.78 -45.68
C LYS A 3 -9.08 14.56 -44.90
N ARG A 4 -9.33 14.89 -43.64
CA ARG A 4 -8.29 15.34 -42.72
C ARG A 4 -7.49 14.12 -42.28
N GLY A 5 -6.28 14.02 -42.78
CA GLY A 5 -5.27 13.09 -42.28
C GLY A 5 -5.01 13.35 -40.80
N SER A 6 -5.22 12.37 -39.95
CA SER A 6 -4.80 12.35 -38.57
C SER A 6 -3.28 12.17 -38.55
N SER A 7 -2.52 13.26 -38.40
CA SER A 7 -1.11 13.21 -38.10
C SER A 7 -0.97 12.68 -36.68
N ALA A 8 -0.54 11.42 -36.51
CA ALA A 8 -0.06 10.90 -35.23
C ALA A 8 1.19 11.71 -34.85
N PRO A 9 1.27 12.26 -33.63
CA PRO A 9 2.50 12.89 -33.15
C PRO A 9 3.54 11.78 -32.97
N GLY A 10 4.61 11.82 -33.75
CA GLY A 10 5.80 10.98 -33.64
C GLY A 10 6.54 11.27 -32.34
N GLY A 11 5.99 10.81 -31.23
CA GLY A 11 6.65 10.85 -29.93
C GLY A 11 7.71 9.76 -29.86
N SER A 12 8.91 10.10 -29.42
CA SER A 12 9.96 9.14 -29.03
C SER A 12 9.36 8.07 -28.09
N PRO A 13 9.80 6.80 -28.15
CA PRO A 13 9.29 5.73 -27.26
C PRO A 13 9.39 6.12 -25.78
N ALA A 14 10.37 6.91 -25.39
CA ALA A 14 10.48 7.44 -24.03
C ALA A 14 9.33 8.40 -23.64
N THR A 15 8.86 9.23 -24.56
CA THR A 15 7.72 10.13 -24.33
C THR A 15 6.40 9.36 -24.24
N ALA A 16 6.21 8.33 -25.05
CA ALA A 16 5.02 7.48 -24.98
C ALA A 16 4.93 6.76 -23.62
N THR A 17 6.04 6.21 -23.13
CA THR A 17 6.12 5.57 -21.82
C THR A 17 5.84 6.57 -20.68
N ALA A 18 6.39 7.78 -20.75
CA ALA A 18 6.15 8.83 -19.75
C ALA A 18 4.68 9.25 -19.70
N VAL A 19 4.00 9.35 -20.84
CA VAL A 19 2.57 9.67 -20.91
C VAL A 19 1.73 8.54 -20.29
N THR A 20 2.06 7.29 -20.59
CA THR A 20 1.36 6.11 -20.03
C THR A 20 1.52 6.08 -18.49
N LEU A 21 2.71 6.30 -17.97
CA LEU A 21 2.95 6.36 -16.53
C LEU A 21 2.13 7.48 -15.84
N ARG A 22 2.00 8.64 -16.48
CA ARG A 22 1.17 9.74 -15.95
C ARG A 22 -0.31 9.36 -15.92
N ARG A 23 -0.82 8.65 -16.93
CA ARG A 23 -2.19 8.13 -16.97
C ARG A 23 -2.44 7.13 -15.84
N ILE A 24 -1.52 6.18 -15.67
CA ILE A 24 -1.57 5.22 -14.55
C ILE A 24 -1.59 5.94 -13.21
N LYS A 25 -0.68 6.90 -13.01
CA LYS A 25 -0.59 7.68 -11.77
C LYS A 25 -1.88 8.45 -11.47
N LEU A 26 -2.51 9.04 -12.50
CA LEU A 26 -3.79 9.73 -12.38
C LEU A 26 -4.89 8.79 -11.89
N LEU A 27 -5.08 7.66 -12.55
CA LEU A 27 -6.13 6.68 -12.22
C LEU A 27 -5.89 6.04 -10.86
N ARG A 28 -4.62 5.78 -10.49
CA ARG A 28 -4.27 5.29 -9.15
C ARG A 28 -4.58 6.28 -8.04
N LYS A 29 -4.50 7.60 -8.29
CA LYS A 29 -4.94 8.62 -7.33
C LYS A 29 -6.45 8.59 -7.08
N LEU A 30 -7.23 8.08 -8.02
CA LEU A 30 -8.67 7.85 -7.89
C LEU A 30 -8.98 6.45 -7.33
N ASP A 31 -7.98 5.72 -6.84
CA ASP A 31 -8.09 4.36 -6.29
C ASP A 31 -8.59 3.31 -7.29
N VAL A 32 -8.40 3.54 -8.61
CA VAL A 32 -8.75 2.58 -9.65
C VAL A 32 -7.80 1.38 -9.59
N PRO A 33 -8.29 0.12 -9.58
CA PRO A 33 -7.46 -1.08 -9.57
C PRO A 33 -6.54 -1.17 -10.79
N LEU A 34 -5.30 -1.67 -10.59
CA LEU A 34 -4.33 -1.82 -11.69
C LEU A 34 -4.83 -2.71 -12.83
N ALA A 35 -5.61 -3.75 -12.51
CA ALA A 35 -6.21 -4.62 -13.52
C ALA A 35 -7.12 -3.85 -14.46
N GLU A 36 -7.96 -2.97 -13.95
CA GLU A 36 -8.85 -2.13 -14.76
C GLU A 36 -8.09 -1.07 -15.55
N ILE A 37 -7.04 -0.49 -14.97
CA ILE A 37 -6.15 0.44 -15.68
C ILE A 37 -5.51 -0.26 -16.88
N ARG A 38 -5.08 -1.51 -16.72
CA ARG A 38 -4.54 -2.32 -17.81
C ARG A 38 -5.58 -2.51 -18.91
N GLN A 39 -6.80 -2.95 -18.58
CA GLN A 39 -7.89 -3.12 -19.54
C GLN A 39 -8.19 -1.84 -20.33
N MET A 40 -8.18 -0.68 -19.66
CA MET A 40 -8.34 0.62 -20.33
C MET A 40 -7.18 0.96 -21.27
N LEU A 41 -5.94 0.61 -20.90
CA LEU A 41 -4.76 0.86 -21.73
C LEU A 41 -4.69 -0.07 -22.93
N GLU A 42 -5.17 -1.30 -22.80
CA GLU A 42 -5.26 -2.32 -23.86
C GLU A 42 -6.47 -2.11 -24.76
N GLY A 43 -7.38 -1.20 -24.38
CA GLY A 43 -8.58 -0.86 -25.15
C GLY A 43 -9.73 -1.86 -24.98
N GLU A 44 -9.65 -2.75 -24.00
CA GLU A 44 -10.70 -3.73 -23.66
C GLU A 44 -11.92 -3.08 -23.02
N CYS A 45 -11.73 -1.94 -22.35
CA CYS A 45 -12.81 -1.11 -21.83
C CYS A 45 -12.50 0.38 -22.02
N THR A 46 -13.55 1.17 -22.12
CA THR A 46 -13.43 2.62 -22.21
C THR A 46 -13.15 3.26 -20.86
N LEU A 47 -12.59 4.48 -20.87
CA LEU A 47 -12.43 5.27 -19.65
C LEU A 47 -13.78 5.49 -18.95
N ALA A 48 -14.86 5.73 -19.70
CA ALA A 48 -16.18 5.95 -19.12
C ALA A 48 -16.69 4.73 -18.35
N GLU A 49 -16.56 3.53 -18.91
CA GLU A 49 -16.95 2.28 -18.24
C GLU A 49 -16.12 2.01 -16.99
N GLY A 50 -14.80 2.25 -17.06
CA GLY A 50 -13.93 2.13 -15.88
C GLY A 50 -14.30 3.12 -14.77
N MET A 51 -14.64 4.36 -15.12
CA MET A 51 -15.08 5.38 -14.16
C MET A 51 -16.47 5.07 -13.57
N THR A 52 -17.39 4.52 -14.36
CA THR A 52 -18.70 4.08 -13.82
C THR A 52 -18.51 3.02 -12.74
N ARG A 53 -17.72 1.98 -13.02
CA ARG A 53 -17.39 0.94 -12.00
C ARG A 53 -16.71 1.53 -10.76
N GLN A 54 -15.82 2.51 -10.97
CA GLN A 54 -15.15 3.17 -9.82
C GLN A 54 -16.13 4.01 -9.00
N LEU A 55 -17.05 4.71 -9.63
CA LEU A 55 -18.11 5.47 -8.94
C LEU A 55 -19.00 4.55 -8.10
N GLU A 56 -19.42 3.41 -8.64
CA GLU A 56 -20.22 2.42 -7.90
C GLU A 56 -19.48 1.96 -6.63
N ARG A 57 -18.18 1.62 -6.73
CA ARG A 57 -17.37 1.25 -5.58
C ARG A 57 -17.25 2.38 -4.54
N LEU A 58 -17.09 3.61 -5.01
CA LEU A 58 -16.98 4.76 -4.11
C LEU A 58 -18.32 5.07 -3.43
N TYR A 59 -19.44 4.91 -4.11
CA TYR A 59 -20.77 5.06 -3.49
C TYR A 59 -21.03 3.99 -2.45
N THR A 60 -20.72 2.72 -2.74
CA THR A 60 -20.82 1.65 -1.75
C THR A 60 -19.96 1.95 -0.53
N ARG A 61 -18.68 2.30 -0.73
CA ARG A 61 -17.79 2.65 0.37
C ARG A 61 -18.25 3.87 1.18
N ARG A 62 -18.88 4.84 0.52
CA ARG A 62 -19.49 5.99 1.21
C ARG A 62 -20.62 5.55 2.12
N THR A 63 -21.52 4.69 1.64
CA THR A 63 -22.61 4.13 2.44
C THR A 63 -22.08 3.36 3.65
N ASP A 64 -21.05 2.51 3.46
CA ASP A 64 -20.41 1.76 4.54
C ASP A 64 -19.80 2.71 5.60
N LEU A 65 -19.16 3.80 5.15
CA LEU A 65 -18.61 4.81 6.07
C LEU A 65 -19.70 5.58 6.81
N ASP A 66 -20.80 5.94 6.14
CA ASP A 66 -21.91 6.63 6.76
C ASP A 66 -22.56 5.75 7.86
N GLU A 67 -22.69 4.44 7.63
CA GLU A 67 -23.15 3.49 8.65
C GLU A 67 -22.17 3.34 9.82
N ALA A 68 -20.86 3.30 9.54
CA ALA A 68 -19.85 3.27 10.60
C ALA A 68 -19.86 4.55 11.46
N VAL A 69 -20.04 5.71 10.84
CA VAL A 69 -20.21 7.01 11.56
C VAL A 69 -21.46 6.99 12.43
N ASN A 70 -22.58 6.50 11.91
CA ASN A 70 -23.82 6.36 12.66
C ASN A 70 -23.63 5.47 13.89
N PHE A 71 -22.95 4.33 13.71
CA PHE A 71 -22.67 3.40 14.80
C PHE A 71 -21.76 4.01 15.88
N CYS A 72 -20.68 4.68 15.46
CA CYS A 72 -19.81 5.43 16.39
C CYS A 72 -20.57 6.50 17.14
N THR A 73 -21.50 7.21 16.47
CA THR A 73 -22.32 8.25 17.10
C THR A 73 -23.26 7.66 18.14
N LEU A 74 -23.82 6.47 17.91
CA LEU A 74 -24.62 5.76 18.90
C LEU A 74 -23.79 5.43 20.14
N LEU A 75 -22.62 4.84 19.97
CA LEU A 75 -21.71 4.52 21.07
C LEU A 75 -21.25 5.76 21.85
N GLN A 76 -21.01 6.87 21.16
CA GLN A 76 -20.63 8.13 21.79
C GLN A 76 -21.70 8.66 22.74
N ARG A 77 -22.97 8.39 22.47
CA ARG A 77 -24.10 8.85 23.29
C ARG A 77 -24.36 7.96 24.51
N GLU A 78 -23.80 6.78 24.55
CA GLU A 78 -23.88 5.88 25.69
C GLU A 78 -22.83 6.29 26.74
N PRO A 79 -23.22 6.77 27.95
CA PRO A 79 -22.29 7.26 28.97
C PRO A 79 -21.67 6.11 29.75
N VAL A 80 -21.21 5.08 29.06
CA VAL A 80 -20.58 3.87 29.66
C VAL A 80 -19.09 3.83 29.35
N SER A 81 -18.31 3.36 30.31
CA SER A 81 -16.89 3.08 30.06
C SER A 81 -16.76 1.81 29.20
N LEU A 82 -15.63 1.64 28.51
CA LEU A 82 -15.37 0.46 27.67
C LEU A 82 -15.50 -0.87 28.47
N ASN A 83 -15.18 -0.84 29.76
CA ASN A 83 -15.27 -2.02 30.63
C ASN A 83 -16.72 -2.37 31.05
N GLU A 84 -17.63 -1.43 30.92
CA GLU A 84 -19.04 -1.59 31.27
C GLU A 84 -19.92 -1.80 30.03
N LEU A 85 -19.34 -1.66 28.84
CA LEU A 85 -20.03 -1.87 27.57
C LEU A 85 -20.40 -3.35 27.40
N ASP A 86 -21.65 -3.63 27.10
CA ASP A 86 -22.07 -4.97 26.66
C ASP A 86 -21.55 -5.25 25.25
N VAL A 87 -20.36 -5.86 25.21
CA VAL A 87 -19.64 -6.17 23.97
C VAL A 87 -20.43 -7.17 23.11
N GLU A 88 -21.05 -8.18 23.73
CA GLU A 88 -21.80 -9.22 23.03
C GLU A 88 -23.02 -8.62 22.29
N GLN A 89 -23.79 -7.79 22.98
CA GLN A 89 -24.92 -7.11 22.37
C GLN A 89 -24.48 -6.14 21.28
N THR A 90 -23.36 -5.44 21.49
CA THR A 90 -22.82 -4.49 20.52
C THR A 90 -22.32 -5.18 19.26
N LEU A 91 -21.62 -6.31 19.40
CA LEU A 91 -21.18 -7.14 18.27
C LEU A 91 -22.37 -7.74 17.51
N ALA A 92 -23.40 -8.23 18.22
CA ALA A 92 -24.61 -8.73 17.58
C ALA A 92 -25.30 -7.67 16.70
N ARG A 93 -25.32 -6.41 17.15
CA ARG A 93 -25.85 -5.28 16.34
C ARG A 93 -24.99 -5.00 15.10
N LEU A 94 -23.65 -5.09 15.21
CA LEU A 94 -22.74 -4.95 14.05
C LEU A 94 -22.94 -6.08 13.05
N THR A 95 -22.98 -7.33 13.53
CA THR A 95 -23.19 -8.51 12.67
C THR A 95 -24.54 -8.43 11.93
N ALA A 96 -25.61 -8.00 12.61
CA ALA A 96 -26.90 -7.81 11.95
C ALA A 96 -26.85 -6.73 10.84
N LYS A 97 -26.01 -5.72 10.96
CA LYS A 97 -25.76 -4.73 9.89
C LYS A 97 -24.94 -5.30 8.75
N GLU A 98 -23.94 -6.13 9.04
CA GLU A 98 -23.15 -6.83 8.03
C GLU A 98 -24.00 -7.81 7.22
N GLU A 99 -24.94 -8.50 7.83
CA GLU A 99 -25.92 -9.35 7.16
C GLU A 99 -26.84 -8.55 6.20
N GLN A 100 -27.07 -7.27 6.47
CA GLN A 100 -27.80 -6.35 5.59
C GLN A 100 -26.92 -5.81 4.44
N GLY A 101 -25.65 -6.24 4.34
CA GLY A 101 -24.73 -5.89 3.26
C GLY A 101 -23.85 -4.68 3.55
N VAL A 102 -23.85 -4.12 4.76
CA VAL A 102 -22.92 -3.06 5.18
C VAL A 102 -21.56 -3.69 5.46
N SER A 103 -20.50 -3.17 4.86
CA SER A 103 -19.15 -3.62 5.16
C SER A 103 -18.46 -2.64 6.11
N PHE A 104 -18.36 -3.00 7.38
CA PHE A 104 -17.54 -2.23 8.31
C PHE A 104 -16.07 -2.40 7.95
N VAL A 105 -15.30 -1.29 8.01
CA VAL A 105 -13.89 -1.25 7.62
C VAL A 105 -13.13 -2.37 8.32
N ASN A 106 -12.59 -3.30 7.52
CA ASN A 106 -11.83 -4.42 8.05
C ASN A 106 -10.51 -3.91 8.63
N ILE A 107 -10.43 -3.84 9.97
CA ILE A 107 -9.29 -3.37 10.76
C ILE A 107 -8.02 -4.13 10.37
N GLU A 108 -8.14 -5.42 10.03
CA GLU A 108 -7.01 -6.24 9.59
C GLU A 108 -6.26 -5.66 8.37
N GLN A 109 -6.94 -4.97 7.46
CA GLN A 109 -6.26 -4.34 6.31
C GLN A 109 -5.47 -3.09 6.70
N THR A 110 -5.94 -2.36 7.71
CA THR A 110 -5.30 -1.15 8.21
C THR A 110 -4.07 -1.51 9.03
N ASP A 111 -4.18 -2.53 9.89
CA ASP A 111 -3.10 -3.01 10.74
C ASP A 111 -1.99 -3.70 9.91
N ARG A 112 -2.35 -4.50 8.91
CA ARG A 112 -1.36 -5.10 7.98
C ARG A 112 -0.57 -4.05 7.19
N LYS A 113 -1.15 -2.88 6.88
CA LYS A 113 -0.41 -1.77 6.26
C LYS A 113 0.53 -1.11 7.25
N ALA A 114 0.09 -0.89 8.49
CA ALA A 114 0.92 -0.32 9.55
C ALA A 114 2.09 -1.25 9.94
N GLU A 115 1.84 -2.56 10.03
CA GLU A 115 2.88 -3.56 10.31
C GLU A 115 3.89 -3.68 9.17
N ARG A 116 3.48 -3.62 7.90
CA ARG A 116 4.42 -3.61 6.76
C ARG A 116 5.35 -2.42 6.80
N VAL A 117 4.84 -1.24 7.14
CA VAL A 117 5.68 -0.03 7.24
C VAL A 117 6.64 -0.14 8.43
N ARG A 118 6.18 -0.64 9.58
CA ARG A 118 7.05 -0.92 10.74
C ARG A 118 8.10 -1.98 10.43
N GLY A 119 7.70 -3.09 9.81
CA GLY A 119 8.62 -4.16 9.42
C GLY A 119 9.68 -3.69 8.42
N ALA A 120 9.32 -2.85 7.44
CA ALA A 120 10.26 -2.26 6.49
C ALA A 120 11.26 -1.31 7.16
N LEU A 121 10.82 -0.48 8.13
CA LEU A 121 11.69 0.43 8.89
C LEU A 121 12.65 -0.33 9.80
N VAL A 122 12.19 -1.36 10.50
CA VAL A 122 13.02 -2.21 11.36
C VAL A 122 14.03 -3.00 10.51
N GLY A 123 13.60 -3.56 9.37
CA GLY A 123 14.48 -4.28 8.46
C GLY A 123 15.57 -3.39 7.87
N ALA A 124 15.23 -2.17 7.44
CA ALA A 124 16.20 -1.21 6.94
C ALA A 124 17.19 -0.76 8.03
N GLY A 125 16.72 -0.54 9.26
CA GLY A 125 17.58 -0.21 10.40
C GLY A 125 18.56 -1.33 10.77
N LEU A 126 18.10 -2.58 10.75
CA LEU A 126 18.94 -3.74 11.04
C LEU A 126 20.01 -3.96 9.95
N PHE A 127 19.62 -3.76 8.68
CA PHE A 127 20.54 -3.89 7.54
C PHE A 127 21.62 -2.80 7.57
N THR A 128 21.27 -1.56 7.87
CA THR A 128 22.26 -0.48 8.00
C THR A 128 23.19 -0.69 9.19
N ALA A 129 22.69 -1.16 10.33
CA ALA A 129 23.52 -1.49 11.48
C ALA A 129 24.51 -2.64 11.17
N LEU A 130 24.06 -3.68 10.47
CA LEU A 130 24.90 -4.79 10.03
C LEU A 130 26.00 -4.32 9.06
N MET A 131 25.66 -3.46 8.11
CA MET A 131 26.64 -2.91 7.17
C MET A 131 27.70 -2.04 7.86
N LEU A 132 27.28 -1.21 8.83
CA LEU A 132 28.22 -0.41 9.64
C LEU A 132 29.11 -1.29 10.50
N PHE A 133 28.58 -2.39 11.04
CA PHE A 133 29.36 -3.35 11.83
C PHE A 133 30.42 -4.06 10.96
N ILE A 134 30.06 -4.52 9.77
CA ILE A 134 30.99 -5.15 8.81
C ILE A 134 32.07 -4.15 8.38
N MET A 135 31.69 -2.90 8.06
CA MET A 135 32.64 -1.84 7.75
C MET A 135 33.59 -1.57 8.92
N GLY A 136 33.09 -1.54 10.15
CA GLY A 136 33.91 -1.39 11.36
C GLY A 136 34.95 -2.52 11.50
N ILE A 137 34.54 -3.77 11.29
CA ILE A 137 35.45 -4.92 11.32
C ILE A 137 36.52 -4.81 10.22
N MET A 138 36.13 -4.40 9.00
CA MET A 138 37.07 -4.25 7.88
C MET A 138 38.10 -3.14 8.15
N VAL A 139 37.66 -1.99 8.70
CA VAL A 139 38.57 -0.92 9.09
C VAL A 139 39.47 -1.36 10.23
N TRP A 140 38.95 -2.04 11.25
CA TRP A 140 39.74 -2.57 12.35
C TRP A 140 40.79 -3.59 11.87
N ALA A 141 40.41 -4.54 10.98
CA ALA A 141 41.31 -5.51 10.39
C ALA A 141 42.41 -4.85 9.52
N ALA A 142 42.11 -3.72 8.87
CA ALA A 142 43.09 -2.96 8.09
C ALA A 142 44.05 -2.11 8.96
N CYS A 143 43.63 -1.77 10.21
CA CYS A 143 44.44 -1.02 11.17
C CYS A 143 45.29 -1.90 12.08
N VAL A 144 44.99 -3.19 12.17
CA VAL A 144 45.85 -4.15 12.88
C VAL A 144 47.00 -4.55 11.94
N ASP A 145 48.20 -3.99 12.17
CA ASP A 145 49.37 -4.25 11.39
C ASP A 145 49.65 -5.75 11.28
N PRO A 146 49.93 -6.28 10.09
CA PRO A 146 50.18 -7.73 9.88
C PRO A 146 51.58 -8.16 10.31
N GLU A 147 52.37 -7.37 11.06
CA GLU A 147 53.78 -7.62 11.34
C GLU A 147 54.09 -8.52 12.57
N GLU A 148 53.06 -9.02 13.30
CA GLU A 148 53.28 -10.00 14.39
C GLU A 148 52.65 -11.39 14.11
N ALA A 149 52.88 -11.94 12.94
CA ALA A 149 52.65 -13.39 12.75
C ALA A 149 53.89 -14.16 13.28
N PRO A 150 53.82 -14.97 14.35
CA PRO A 150 54.93 -15.78 14.80
C PRO A 150 55.30 -16.80 13.73
N PRO A 151 56.61 -17.06 13.50
CA PRO A 151 57.02 -18.01 12.47
C PRO A 151 56.54 -19.42 12.83
N LEU A 152 55.89 -20.08 11.90
CA LEU A 152 55.49 -21.47 12.03
C LEU A 152 56.76 -22.35 12.30
N PRO A 153 56.76 -23.25 13.30
CA PRO A 153 57.86 -24.15 13.51
C PRO A 153 57.98 -25.15 12.35
N LEU A 154 59.09 -25.09 11.63
CA LEU A 154 59.49 -26.09 10.68
C LEU A 154 59.65 -27.43 11.42
N LEU A 155 58.73 -28.38 11.17
CA LEU A 155 58.90 -29.79 11.55
C LEU A 155 59.93 -30.41 10.56
N VAL A 156 61.07 -30.71 11.10
CA VAL A 156 62.06 -31.65 10.53
C VAL A 156 61.64 -33.06 10.91
#